data_9eda31d7463ff18d95125f79d1122c75
#
_entry.id   9eda31d7463ff18d95125f79d1122c75
#
_cell.length_a   1.000
_cell.length_b   1.000
_cell.length_c   1.000
_cell.angle_alpha   90.00
_cell.angle_beta   90.00
_cell.angle_gamma   90.00
#
_symmetry.space_group_name_H-M   'P 1'
#
loop_
_entity.id
_entity.type
_entity.pdbx_description
1 polymer ?
#
loop_
_entity_poly.entity_id
_entity_poly.type
_entity_poly.pdbx_seq_one_letter_code
_entity_poly.pdbx_strand_id
1 'polypeptide(L)'
;MIDFNDKEQEMFHLEKKEDLLGLDIFKNPMFPEEMKERLRRNEDADFTFRYDFSKIGSYYKNSKREGTIDLVTKVTTLYDDEGNPINYLLINADKTETTIAYNKIQEFEEFFELVGDYAKVGYAHLNLLTGEGYAQKSWYRNIGEADGTPLSDIIGIYRHLHPDDRNCMAQFFE
;
A
#
# COMPACT_ATOMS: atom_id res chain seq x y z
N MET A 1 25.97 -11.55 5.51
CA MET A 1 24.87 -11.52 6.53
C MET A 1 25.37 -12.18 7.80
N ILE A 2 25.18 -11.55 8.97
CA ILE A 2 25.74 -12.01 10.26
C ILE A 2 24.65 -12.66 11.10
N ASP A 3 23.43 -12.09 11.07
CA ASP A 3 22.27 -12.60 11.82
C ASP A 3 20.97 -12.18 11.11
N PHE A 4 19.87 -12.87 11.41
CA PHE A 4 18.52 -12.57 10.94
C PHE A 4 17.49 -13.31 11.81
N ASN A 5 16.24 -12.87 11.77
CA ASN A 5 15.16 -13.43 12.56
C ASN A 5 14.39 -14.56 11.80
N ASP A 6 13.54 -15.27 12.53
CA ASP A 6 12.75 -16.39 11.98
C ASP A 6 11.76 -15.94 10.89
N LYS A 7 11.24 -14.71 10.97
CA LYS A 7 10.34 -14.16 9.94
C LYS A 7 11.05 -13.96 8.60
N GLU A 8 12.30 -13.57 8.60
CA GLU A 8 13.12 -13.49 7.38
C GLU A 8 13.28 -14.88 6.75
N GLN A 9 13.55 -15.90 7.57
CA GLN A 9 13.63 -17.28 7.11
C GLN A 9 12.30 -17.76 6.48
N GLU A 10 11.18 -17.48 7.12
CA GLU A 10 9.84 -17.77 6.60
C GLU A 10 9.57 -17.03 5.29
N MET A 11 9.87 -15.72 5.25
CA MET A 11 9.66 -14.88 4.07
C MET A 11 10.39 -15.42 2.84
N PHE A 12 11.63 -15.90 3.00
CA PHE A 12 12.42 -16.43 1.90
C PHE A 12 12.29 -17.96 1.72
N HIS A 13 11.42 -18.62 2.49
CA HIS A 13 11.19 -20.09 2.48
C HIS A 13 12.48 -20.89 2.55
N LEU A 14 13.35 -20.53 3.47
CA LEU A 14 14.63 -21.21 3.66
C LEU A 14 14.49 -22.34 4.69
N GLU A 15 15.09 -23.49 4.39
CA GLU A 15 15.01 -24.64 5.28
C GLU A 15 15.86 -24.46 6.54
N LYS A 16 16.98 -23.76 6.44
CA LYS A 16 17.96 -23.60 7.52
C LYS A 16 18.45 -22.17 7.62
N LYS A 17 18.68 -21.72 8.84
CA LYS A 17 19.29 -20.40 9.10
C LYS A 17 20.66 -20.26 8.47
N GLU A 18 21.44 -21.34 8.43
CA GLU A 18 22.78 -21.37 7.87
C GLU A 18 22.82 -21.02 6.39
N ASP A 19 21.71 -21.16 5.68
CA ASP A 19 21.60 -20.82 4.24
C ASP A 19 21.69 -19.32 3.96
N LEU A 20 21.39 -18.47 4.96
CA LEU A 20 21.54 -17.01 4.87
C LEU A 20 22.84 -16.48 5.50
N LEU A 21 23.41 -17.19 6.47
CA LEU A 21 24.61 -16.74 7.14
C LEU A 21 25.80 -16.71 6.16
N GLY A 22 26.56 -15.64 6.23
CA GLY A 22 27.73 -15.43 5.36
C GLY A 22 27.40 -14.94 3.95
N LEU A 23 26.13 -14.78 3.58
CA LEU A 23 25.78 -14.19 2.29
C LEU A 23 26.19 -12.73 2.22
N ASP A 24 26.73 -12.36 1.08
CA ASP A 24 27.09 -10.98 0.75
C ASP A 24 25.90 -10.28 0.07
N ILE A 25 25.29 -9.32 0.77
CA ILE A 25 24.12 -8.60 0.27
C ILE A 25 24.40 -7.84 -1.03
N PHE A 26 25.64 -7.41 -1.28
CA PHE A 26 26.03 -6.74 -2.52
C PHE A 26 26.00 -7.67 -3.75
N LYS A 27 26.04 -8.98 -3.51
CA LYS A 27 25.92 -10.00 -4.56
C LYS A 27 24.49 -10.45 -4.83
N ASN A 28 23.50 -9.97 -4.05
CA ASN A 28 22.12 -10.27 -4.32
C ASN A 28 21.70 -9.63 -5.64
N PRO A 29 21.29 -10.45 -6.66
CA PRO A 29 20.97 -9.93 -7.98
C PRO A 29 19.69 -9.11 -8.01
N MET A 30 18.82 -9.28 -7.01
CA MET A 30 17.53 -8.59 -6.94
C MET A 30 17.56 -7.27 -6.17
N PHE A 31 18.63 -7.02 -5.40
CA PHE A 31 18.76 -5.72 -4.72
C PHE A 31 19.12 -4.63 -5.74
N PRO A 32 18.37 -3.50 -5.75
CA PRO A 32 18.64 -2.38 -6.63
C PRO A 32 20.08 -1.87 -6.48
N GLU A 33 20.73 -1.53 -7.58
CA GLU A 33 22.10 -0.99 -7.53
C GLU A 33 22.17 0.32 -6.74
N GLU A 34 21.15 1.17 -6.84
CA GLU A 34 21.05 2.39 -6.04
C GLU A 34 21.09 2.09 -4.53
N MET A 35 20.40 1.02 -4.08
CA MET A 35 20.46 0.56 -2.70
C MET A 35 21.88 0.16 -2.31
N LYS A 36 22.54 -0.62 -3.15
CA LYS A 36 23.92 -1.05 -2.92
C LYS A 36 24.90 0.13 -2.88
N GLU A 37 24.71 1.13 -3.74
CA GLU A 37 25.53 2.35 -3.75
C GLU A 37 25.34 3.17 -2.47
N ARG A 38 24.10 3.34 -1.99
CA ARG A 38 23.83 4.02 -0.72
C ARG A 38 24.46 3.29 0.45
N LEU A 39 24.34 1.97 0.50
CA LEU A 39 25.02 1.16 1.51
C LEU A 39 26.56 1.37 1.50
N ARG A 40 27.19 1.39 0.32
CA ARG A 40 28.64 1.65 0.21
C ARG A 40 29.05 3.03 0.74
N ARG A 41 28.10 4.00 0.73
CA ARG A 41 28.30 5.34 1.28
C ARG A 41 27.86 5.49 2.73
N ASN A 42 27.43 4.37 3.36
CA ASN A 42 26.86 4.34 4.72
C ASN A 42 25.64 5.26 4.89
N GLU A 43 24.82 5.37 3.85
CA GLU A 43 23.60 6.17 3.84
C GLU A 43 22.38 5.29 4.17
N ASP A 44 21.54 5.75 5.07
CA ASP A 44 20.27 5.15 5.35
C ASP A 44 19.33 5.31 4.14
N ALA A 45 18.47 4.32 3.89
CA ALA A 45 17.56 4.36 2.76
C ALA A 45 16.35 3.44 2.93
N ASP A 46 15.25 3.85 2.30
CA ASP A 46 14.04 3.05 2.16
C ASP A 46 13.84 2.72 0.67
N PHE A 47 13.60 1.46 0.36
CA PHE A 47 13.38 0.97 -0.98
C PHE A 47 12.11 0.13 -1.06
N THR A 48 11.37 0.31 -2.14
CA THR A 48 10.26 -0.57 -2.51
C THR A 48 10.56 -1.13 -3.89
N PHE A 49 10.60 -2.44 -4.03
CA PHE A 49 10.89 -3.10 -5.29
C PHE A 49 10.28 -4.49 -5.35
N ARG A 50 10.08 -4.97 -6.58
CA ARG A 50 9.62 -6.34 -6.83
C ARG A 50 10.79 -7.30 -6.76
N TYR A 51 10.72 -8.26 -5.82
CA TYR A 51 11.70 -9.30 -5.64
C TYR A 51 11.23 -10.58 -6.35
N ASP A 52 11.98 -11.00 -7.39
CA ASP A 52 11.65 -12.13 -8.24
C ASP A 52 12.56 -13.33 -7.93
N PHE A 53 12.01 -14.36 -7.31
CA PHE A 53 12.76 -15.52 -6.88
C PHE A 53 13.30 -16.35 -8.05
N SER A 54 12.72 -16.25 -9.24
CA SER A 54 13.25 -16.92 -10.44
C SER A 54 14.59 -16.35 -10.90
N LYS A 55 14.92 -15.12 -10.50
CA LYS A 55 16.14 -14.40 -10.93
C LYS A 55 17.28 -14.44 -9.91
N ILE A 56 17.05 -15.03 -8.74
CA ILE A 56 18.09 -15.08 -7.68
C ILE A 56 19.20 -16.09 -7.98
N GLY A 57 18.98 -17.03 -8.92
CA GLY A 57 19.95 -18.04 -9.29
C GLY A 57 20.38 -18.90 -8.09
N SER A 58 21.70 -19.03 -7.90
CA SER A 58 22.29 -19.77 -6.78
C SER A 58 22.58 -18.91 -5.55
N TYR A 59 22.06 -17.69 -5.47
CA TYR A 59 22.34 -16.81 -4.33
C TYR A 59 21.87 -17.41 -3.01
N TYR A 60 20.64 -17.95 -2.96
CA TYR A 60 20.18 -18.79 -1.85
C TYR A 60 20.30 -20.26 -2.22
N LYS A 61 21.07 -21.02 -1.44
CA LYS A 61 21.38 -22.42 -1.78
C LYS A 61 20.17 -23.35 -1.76
N ASN A 62 19.19 -23.11 -0.88
CA ASN A 62 18.08 -24.02 -0.63
C ASN A 62 16.72 -23.28 -0.53
N SER A 63 16.57 -22.14 -1.18
CA SER A 63 15.26 -21.48 -1.24
C SER A 63 14.31 -22.26 -2.14
N LYS A 64 13.13 -22.55 -1.61
CA LYS A 64 12.02 -23.17 -2.36
C LYS A 64 10.95 -22.15 -2.74
N ARG A 65 11.15 -20.87 -2.44
CA ARG A 65 10.19 -19.84 -2.79
C ARG A 65 10.25 -19.56 -4.28
N GLU A 66 9.07 -19.58 -4.89
CA GLU A 66 8.86 -19.21 -6.29
C GLU A 66 8.03 -17.94 -6.42
N GLY A 67 8.01 -17.36 -7.61
CA GLY A 67 7.21 -16.18 -7.90
C GLY A 67 7.88 -14.87 -7.48
N THR A 68 7.05 -13.86 -7.25
CA THR A 68 7.48 -12.51 -6.92
C THR A 68 6.82 -11.99 -5.65
N ILE A 69 7.52 -11.13 -4.93
CA ILE A 69 6.97 -10.37 -3.80
C ILE A 69 7.23 -8.88 -3.99
N ASP A 70 6.36 -8.05 -3.45
CA ASP A 70 6.58 -6.62 -3.33
C ASP A 70 7.27 -6.37 -1.99
N LEU A 71 8.59 -6.17 -2.05
CA LEU A 71 9.46 -6.03 -0.89
C LEU A 71 9.69 -4.56 -0.56
N VAL A 72 9.43 -4.19 0.69
CA VAL A 72 9.87 -2.92 1.27
C VAL A 72 11.06 -3.22 2.16
N THR A 73 12.20 -2.60 1.86
CA THR A 73 13.44 -2.76 2.61
C THR A 73 13.88 -1.42 3.16
N LYS A 74 13.95 -1.32 4.49
CA LYS A 74 14.60 -0.21 5.17
C LYS A 74 16.00 -0.62 5.56
N VAL A 75 16.97 0.23 5.24
CA VAL A 75 18.38 0.01 5.56
C VAL A 75 18.87 1.11 6.47
N THR A 76 19.55 0.73 7.55
CA THR A 76 20.18 1.66 8.50
C THR A 76 21.61 1.20 8.76
N THR A 77 22.55 2.14 8.69
CA THR A 77 23.95 1.87 9.05
C THR A 77 24.11 1.90 10.57
N LEU A 78 24.74 0.87 11.11
CA LEU A 78 25.09 0.78 12.53
C LEU A 78 26.54 1.20 12.74
N TYR A 79 26.77 2.00 13.77
CA TYR A 79 28.08 2.57 14.12
C TYR A 79 28.53 2.06 15.48
N ASP A 80 29.86 2.01 15.69
CA ASP A 80 30.46 1.82 17.00
C ASP A 80 30.43 3.12 17.85
N ASP A 81 30.95 3.04 19.08
CA ASP A 81 31.00 4.18 20.00
C ASP A 81 31.96 5.30 19.51
N GLU A 82 32.83 4.99 18.55
CA GLU A 82 33.76 5.91 17.92
C GLU A 82 33.20 6.55 16.63
N GLY A 83 32.00 6.13 16.19
CA GLY A 83 31.32 6.63 14.98
C GLY A 83 31.77 5.95 13.68
N ASN A 84 32.46 4.81 13.75
CA ASN A 84 32.84 4.04 12.59
C ASN A 84 31.69 3.09 12.19
N PRO A 85 31.37 2.94 10.89
CA PRO A 85 30.34 2.01 10.44
C PRO A 85 30.81 0.56 10.64
N ILE A 86 30.01 -0.24 11.36
CA ILE A 86 30.34 -1.63 11.68
C ILE A 86 29.45 -2.63 10.94
N ASN A 87 28.16 -2.30 10.75
CA ASN A 87 27.18 -3.20 10.16
C ASN A 87 26.04 -2.43 9.53
N TYR A 88 25.18 -3.16 8.81
CA TYR A 88 23.90 -2.67 8.30
C TYR A 88 22.75 -3.46 8.91
N LEU A 89 21.72 -2.76 9.35
CA LEU A 89 20.44 -3.34 9.72
C LEU A 89 19.49 -3.23 8.51
N LEU A 90 19.00 -4.36 8.05
CA LEU A 90 17.95 -4.43 7.01
C LEU A 90 16.66 -4.89 7.66
N ILE A 91 15.59 -4.13 7.45
CA ILE A 91 14.24 -4.49 7.85
C ILE A 91 13.44 -4.70 6.56
N ASN A 92 13.05 -5.94 6.32
CA ASN A 92 12.28 -6.35 5.15
C ASN A 92 10.81 -6.57 5.51
N ALA A 93 9.91 -6.11 4.66
CA ALA A 93 8.48 -6.37 4.78
C ALA A 93 7.91 -6.80 3.41
N ASP A 94 7.27 -7.96 3.38
CA ASP A 94 6.49 -8.39 2.23
C ASP A 94 5.15 -7.64 2.25
N LYS A 95 4.90 -6.83 1.23
CA LYS A 95 3.69 -6.02 1.04
C LYS A 95 2.81 -6.53 -0.09
N THR A 96 3.07 -7.73 -0.61
CA THR A 96 2.38 -8.29 -1.78
C THR A 96 0.87 -8.32 -1.58
N GLU A 97 0.39 -8.87 -0.47
CA GLU A 97 -1.06 -8.95 -0.20
C GLU A 97 -1.69 -7.55 -0.07
N THR A 98 -0.99 -6.63 0.61
CA THR A 98 -1.43 -5.24 0.76
C THR A 98 -1.51 -4.54 -0.60
N THR A 99 -0.51 -4.72 -1.45
CA THR A 99 -0.45 -4.15 -2.81
C THR A 99 -1.57 -4.71 -3.68
N ILE A 100 -1.79 -6.03 -3.63
CA ILE A 100 -2.89 -6.67 -4.38
C ILE A 100 -4.25 -6.16 -3.91
N ALA A 101 -4.47 -6.06 -2.60
CA ALA A 101 -5.72 -5.55 -2.05
C ALA A 101 -5.97 -4.09 -2.45
N TYR A 102 -4.93 -3.26 -2.37
CA TYR A 102 -5.01 -1.85 -2.78
C TYR A 102 -5.35 -1.70 -4.27
N ASN A 103 -4.67 -2.45 -5.14
CA ASN A 103 -4.93 -2.42 -6.58
C ASN A 103 -6.37 -2.87 -6.91
N LYS A 104 -6.88 -3.90 -6.22
CA LYS A 104 -8.29 -4.31 -6.39
C LYS A 104 -9.27 -3.23 -5.97
N ILE A 105 -9.00 -2.52 -4.88
CA ILE A 105 -9.85 -1.40 -4.46
C ILE A 105 -9.86 -0.32 -5.53
N GLN A 106 -8.72 0.05 -6.09
CA GLN A 106 -8.63 1.03 -7.17
C GLN A 106 -9.37 0.58 -8.44
N GLU A 107 -9.20 -0.68 -8.85
CA GLU A 107 -9.94 -1.24 -9.98
C GLU A 107 -11.46 -1.18 -9.76
N PHE A 108 -11.93 -1.45 -8.54
CA PHE A 108 -13.35 -1.33 -8.19
C PHE A 108 -13.82 0.12 -8.22
N GLU A 109 -13.04 1.06 -7.69
CA GLU A 109 -13.37 2.49 -7.73
C GLU A 109 -13.52 2.99 -9.17
N GLU A 110 -12.57 2.66 -10.05
CA GLU A 110 -12.62 3.00 -11.48
C GLU A 110 -13.84 2.38 -12.18
N PHE A 111 -14.13 1.11 -11.88
CA PHE A 111 -15.30 0.42 -12.42
C PHE A 111 -16.60 1.07 -11.95
N PHE A 112 -16.73 1.40 -10.66
CA PHE A 112 -17.91 2.08 -10.13
C PHE A 112 -18.09 3.49 -10.69
N GLU A 113 -17.00 4.22 -10.92
CA GLU A 113 -17.07 5.52 -11.62
C GLU A 113 -17.65 5.36 -13.04
N LEU A 114 -17.11 4.38 -13.80
CA LEU A 114 -17.59 4.10 -15.15
C LEU A 114 -19.09 3.72 -15.19
N VAL A 115 -19.50 2.81 -14.31
CA VAL A 115 -20.91 2.40 -14.18
C VAL A 115 -21.77 3.57 -13.75
N GLY A 116 -21.31 4.37 -12.81
CA GLY A 116 -22.01 5.56 -12.33
C GLY A 116 -22.30 6.56 -13.44
N ASP A 117 -21.32 6.79 -14.30
CA ASP A 117 -21.45 7.69 -15.45
C ASP A 117 -22.44 7.16 -16.50
N TYR A 118 -22.34 5.87 -16.81
CA TYR A 118 -23.19 5.24 -17.83
C TYR A 118 -24.63 5.08 -17.35
N ALA A 119 -24.83 4.55 -16.14
CA ALA A 119 -26.16 4.26 -15.60
C ALA A 119 -26.81 5.45 -14.89
N LYS A 120 -26.12 6.59 -14.77
CA LYS A 120 -26.56 7.74 -13.97
C LYS A 120 -26.82 7.38 -12.50
N VAL A 121 -26.04 6.45 -11.98
CA VAL A 121 -26.07 6.03 -10.59
C VAL A 121 -24.90 6.69 -9.86
N GLY A 122 -25.12 7.14 -8.64
CA GLY A 122 -24.09 7.67 -7.77
C GLY A 122 -24.23 7.12 -6.36
N TYR A 123 -23.14 7.05 -5.63
CA TYR A 123 -23.11 6.62 -4.25
C TYR A 123 -22.63 7.75 -3.35
N ALA A 124 -23.32 7.93 -2.23
CA ALA A 124 -22.89 8.80 -1.15
C ALA A 124 -23.08 8.10 0.20
N HIS A 125 -22.15 8.31 1.11
CA HIS A 125 -22.22 7.86 2.48
C HIS A 125 -22.07 9.04 3.43
N LEU A 126 -23.04 9.22 4.32
CA LEU A 126 -23.05 10.27 5.32
C LEU A 126 -23.26 9.66 6.71
N ASN A 127 -22.38 10.00 7.65
CA ASN A 127 -22.63 9.74 9.07
C ASN A 127 -23.54 10.86 9.61
N LEU A 128 -24.76 10.51 9.94
CA LEU A 128 -25.77 11.49 10.39
C LEU A 128 -25.45 12.13 11.75
N LEU A 129 -24.63 11.46 12.58
CA LEU A 129 -24.27 11.97 13.91
C LEU A 129 -23.11 12.99 13.84
N THR A 130 -22.14 12.74 12.95
CA THR A 130 -20.96 13.61 12.82
C THR A 130 -21.08 14.61 11.68
N GLY A 131 -21.98 14.38 10.73
CA GLY A 131 -22.08 15.15 9.49
C GLY A 131 -20.96 14.85 8.48
N GLU A 132 -20.07 13.92 8.81
CA GLU A 132 -18.95 13.53 7.94
C GLU A 132 -19.39 12.48 6.93
N GLY A 133 -18.83 12.55 5.73
CA GLY A 133 -19.16 11.61 4.70
C GLY A 133 -18.37 11.81 3.41
N TYR A 134 -18.62 10.94 2.46
CA TYR A 134 -18.01 11.03 1.13
C TYR A 134 -19.02 10.59 0.06
N ALA A 135 -18.82 11.07 -1.16
CA ALA A 135 -19.58 10.64 -2.32
C ALA A 135 -18.67 10.47 -3.53
N GLN A 136 -19.10 9.62 -4.44
CA GLN A 136 -18.41 9.46 -5.73
C GLN A 136 -18.63 10.68 -6.62
N LYS A 137 -17.71 10.95 -7.53
CA LYS A 137 -17.81 12.04 -8.50
C LYS A 137 -19.06 11.96 -9.37
N SER A 138 -19.44 10.73 -9.76
CA SER A 138 -20.70 10.48 -10.49
C SER A 138 -21.95 10.95 -9.72
N TRP A 139 -21.95 10.81 -8.38
CA TRP A 139 -23.05 11.29 -7.54
C TRP A 139 -23.18 12.81 -7.62
N TYR A 140 -22.07 13.55 -7.41
CA TYR A 140 -22.08 15.01 -7.53
C TYR A 140 -22.54 15.48 -8.91
N ARG A 141 -21.99 14.87 -9.97
CA ARG A 141 -22.38 15.18 -11.36
C ARG A 141 -23.86 14.93 -11.64
N ASN A 142 -24.40 13.82 -11.13
CA ASN A 142 -25.81 13.46 -11.35
C ASN A 142 -26.79 14.44 -10.69
N ILE A 143 -26.39 15.05 -9.57
CA ILE A 143 -27.21 16.06 -8.88
C ILE A 143 -26.83 17.50 -9.25
N GLY A 144 -25.83 17.70 -10.09
CA GLY A 144 -25.38 19.02 -10.55
C GLY A 144 -24.57 19.80 -9.53
N GLU A 145 -23.88 19.12 -8.62
CA GLU A 145 -22.99 19.71 -7.63
C GLU A 145 -21.51 19.61 -8.03
N ALA A 146 -20.69 20.49 -7.48
CA ALA A 146 -19.24 20.41 -7.66
C ALA A 146 -18.64 19.25 -6.85
N ASP A 147 -17.65 18.58 -7.43
CA ASP A 147 -16.92 17.52 -6.75
C ASP A 147 -16.34 18.01 -5.41
N GLY A 148 -16.56 17.22 -4.35
CA GLY A 148 -16.02 17.52 -3.02
C GLY A 148 -16.82 18.56 -2.22
N THR A 149 -17.97 19.02 -2.69
CA THR A 149 -18.90 19.83 -1.88
C THR A 149 -19.25 19.04 -0.61
N PRO A 150 -19.14 19.63 0.59
CA PRO A 150 -19.49 18.92 1.83
C PRO A 150 -20.91 18.36 1.76
N LEU A 151 -21.06 17.08 2.11
CA LEU A 151 -22.38 16.42 2.02
C LEU A 151 -23.40 17.04 2.95
N SER A 152 -22.97 17.59 4.09
CA SER A 152 -23.81 18.38 4.99
C SER A 152 -24.47 19.58 4.33
N ASP A 153 -23.79 20.19 3.34
CA ASP A 153 -24.30 21.37 2.63
C ASP A 153 -25.30 21.01 1.55
N ILE A 154 -25.37 19.72 1.17
CA ILE A 154 -26.25 19.20 0.13
C ILE A 154 -27.45 18.46 0.74
N ILE A 155 -27.18 17.48 1.58
CA ILE A 155 -28.19 16.55 2.12
C ILE A 155 -29.15 17.26 3.08
N GLY A 156 -28.65 18.17 3.93
CA GLY A 156 -29.50 18.91 4.88
C GLY A 156 -30.42 19.97 4.26
N ILE A 157 -30.13 20.41 3.04
CA ILE A 157 -30.85 21.52 2.40
C ILE A 157 -32.01 21.04 1.51
N TYR A 158 -31.99 19.76 1.12
CA TYR A 158 -32.99 19.10 0.27
C TYR A 158 -33.32 19.83 -1.05
N ARG A 159 -32.39 20.67 -1.56
CA ARG A 159 -32.62 21.48 -2.76
C ARG A 159 -32.80 20.65 -4.04
N HIS A 160 -32.25 19.44 -4.05
CA HIS A 160 -32.33 18.50 -5.18
C HIS A 160 -33.57 17.59 -5.13
N LEU A 161 -34.37 17.68 -4.06
CA LEU A 161 -35.59 16.90 -3.94
C LEU A 161 -36.79 17.67 -4.51
N HIS A 162 -37.68 16.94 -5.15
CA HIS A 162 -38.96 17.49 -5.53
C HIS A 162 -39.66 18.07 -4.27
N PRO A 163 -40.35 19.22 -4.35
CA PRO A 163 -41.01 19.83 -3.19
C PRO A 163 -41.92 18.89 -2.40
N ASP A 164 -42.62 17.98 -3.08
CA ASP A 164 -43.54 17.05 -2.42
C ASP A 164 -42.82 15.97 -1.59
N ASP A 165 -41.55 15.63 -1.95
CA ASP A 165 -40.77 14.60 -1.29
C ASP A 165 -39.97 15.15 -0.09
N ARG A 166 -39.83 16.47 0.05
CA ARG A 166 -39.02 17.10 1.10
C ARG A 166 -39.51 16.77 2.49
N ASN A 167 -40.81 16.77 2.70
CA ASN A 167 -41.41 16.46 4.01
C ASN A 167 -41.19 14.98 4.40
N CYS A 168 -41.28 14.08 3.42
CA CYS A 168 -41.02 12.66 3.66
C CYS A 168 -39.56 12.43 4.09
N MET A 169 -38.61 13.09 3.40
CA MET A 169 -37.19 12.98 3.74
C MET A 169 -36.85 13.63 5.08
N ALA A 170 -37.46 14.75 5.43
CA ALA A 170 -37.26 15.38 6.73
C ALA A 170 -37.65 14.44 7.89
N GLN A 171 -38.81 13.76 7.76
CA GLN A 171 -39.26 12.78 8.76
C GLN A 171 -38.36 11.53 8.87
N PHE A 172 -37.63 11.20 7.82
CA PHE A 172 -36.72 10.05 7.83
C PHE A 172 -35.44 10.31 8.64
N PHE A 173 -35.05 11.57 8.82
CA PHE A 173 -33.85 12.01 9.54
C PHE A 173 -34.14 12.56 10.96
N GLU A 174 -35.40 12.68 11.38
CA GLU A 174 -35.80 12.93 12.77
C GLU A 174 -35.80 11.64 13.61
#